data_948c9f352fb5419a25d560751259e442
#
_entry.id   948c9f352fb5419a25d560751259e442
#
_cell.length_a   1.000
_cell.length_b   1.000
_cell.length_c   1.000
_cell.angle_alpha   90.00
_cell.angle_beta   90.00
_cell.angle_gamma   90.00
#
_symmetry.space_group_name_H-M   'P 1'
#
loop_
_entity.id
_entity.type
_entity.pdbx_description
1 polymer ?
#
loop_
_entity_poly.entity_id
_entity_poly.type
_entity_poly.pdbx_seq_one_letter_code
_entity_poly.pdbx_strand_id
1 'polypeptide(L)'
;MNAKKIITLLLALVLAAGTVACGAKQAERNEDTGKEPQTAEEAAALYDELMAQENAIQAENTELWEKLFLSADKGMATTENGKNYGEFLLSTIEAAKEQFTDEEYELLKEKATEIKNIEDRLAALEEKFPSLSGTPAEDGSMSVPAGSDMTTPPDDGSTAQKFPAFTGKDLDGNDVDSSTLFSGNAVTVVNFWFTTCNPCVGELGELDALNKELAEKGGALIGVNTFTLDGDESAIAEAKDVLAKKGATYQNVYFASDGEAGKFTASIFAYPTTYVVDRNGNIVGDPIVGAVTEKNQAEALQAQIDKALAADRG
;
A
#
# COMPACT_ATOMS: atom_id res chain seq x y z
N MET A 1 -17.76 52.43 29.71
CA MET A 1 -17.71 51.81 31.07
C MET A 1 -17.70 50.30 30.91
N ASN A 2 -16.61 49.80 31.00
CA ASN A 2 -16.06 48.61 31.69
C ASN A 2 -17.06 47.57 32.17
N ALA A 3 -16.96 46.40 31.65
CA ALA A 3 -17.14 45.17 32.42
C ALA A 3 -16.19 44.07 31.87
N LYS A 4 -15.00 44.09 32.42
CA LYS A 4 -14.07 42.93 32.47
C LYS A 4 -14.46 42.09 33.68
N LYS A 5 -14.14 40.78 33.58
CA LYS A 5 -14.07 39.72 34.62
C LYS A 5 -15.42 39.13 34.97
N ILE A 6 -15.57 37.77 34.86
CA ILE A 6 -14.99 36.79 35.80
C ILE A 6 -15.08 35.42 35.13
N ILE A 7 -13.94 34.79 34.94
CA ILE A 7 -13.80 33.35 34.83
C ILE A 7 -13.38 32.88 36.21
N THR A 8 -14.15 31.98 36.80
CA THR A 8 -13.66 31.16 37.91
C THR A 8 -14.38 29.84 37.94
N LEU A 9 -13.64 28.82 37.62
CA LEU A 9 -13.55 27.53 38.27
C LEU A 9 -14.81 26.97 38.98
N LEU A 10 -15.33 25.87 38.49
CA LEU A 10 -16.01 24.89 39.35
C LEU A 10 -15.66 23.48 38.89
N LEU A 11 -14.68 22.94 39.59
CA LEU A 11 -14.39 21.53 39.72
C LEU A 11 -15.46 20.95 40.63
N ALA A 12 -16.25 20.00 40.19
CA ALA A 12 -17.05 19.15 41.06
C ALA A 12 -17.19 17.74 40.51
N LEU A 13 -16.49 16.88 41.17
CA LEU A 13 -16.60 15.46 41.34
C LEU A 13 -18.07 15.00 41.46
N VAL A 14 -18.54 14.04 40.67
CA VAL A 14 -19.58 13.11 41.07
C VAL A 14 -19.19 11.71 40.65
N LEU A 15 -18.95 10.89 41.64
CA LEU A 15 -18.84 9.43 41.58
C LEU A 15 -20.23 8.81 41.60
N ALA A 16 -20.34 7.72 40.93
CA ALA A 16 -21.07 6.47 41.29
C ALA A 16 -22.23 6.05 40.39
N ALA A 17 -21.95 4.95 39.83
CA ALA A 17 -22.69 3.69 39.82
C ALA A 17 -23.80 3.46 38.79
N GLY A 18 -23.55 2.45 37.98
CA GLY A 18 -24.54 1.42 37.76
C GLY A 18 -25.01 1.16 36.35
N THR A 19 -24.46 0.13 35.81
CA THR A 19 -25.00 -1.05 35.10
C THR A 19 -25.26 -0.99 33.60
N VAL A 20 -24.46 -1.82 32.91
CA VAL A 20 -24.79 -2.85 31.93
C VAL A 20 -25.56 -2.45 30.67
N ALA A 21 -24.95 -2.48 29.53
CA ALA A 21 -25.07 -3.49 28.48
C ALA A 21 -24.57 -3.05 27.10
N CYS A 22 -23.89 -3.98 26.46
CA CYS A 22 -23.67 -4.20 25.03
C CYS A 22 -22.82 -3.20 24.21
N GLY A 23 -21.56 -3.52 24.05
CA GLY A 23 -21.02 -4.02 22.79
C GLY A 23 -20.80 -3.02 21.68
N ALA A 24 -19.93 -2.03 21.87
CA ALA A 24 -19.11 -1.51 20.80
C ALA A 24 -17.69 -1.43 21.35
N LYS A 25 -16.77 -2.22 20.80
CA LYS A 25 -15.34 -2.08 21.12
C LYS A 25 -14.90 -0.73 20.55
N GLN A 26 -14.87 0.26 21.41
CA GLN A 26 -14.01 1.43 21.20
C GLN A 26 -12.58 0.91 21.22
N ALA A 27 -11.87 1.10 20.13
CA ALA A 27 -10.42 0.91 20.12
C ALA A 27 -9.84 1.85 21.20
N GLU A 28 -9.35 1.26 22.27
CA GLU A 28 -8.55 1.98 23.27
C GLU A 28 -7.31 2.50 22.56
N ARG A 29 -7.20 3.81 22.51
CA ARG A 29 -5.98 4.50 22.09
C ARG A 29 -4.92 4.12 23.13
N ASN A 30 -4.09 3.12 22.80
CA ASN A 30 -2.95 2.75 23.60
C ASN A 30 -2.01 3.96 23.64
N GLU A 31 -1.85 4.55 24.81
CA GLU A 31 -0.77 5.50 25.08
C GLU A 31 0.55 4.79 24.78
N ASP A 32 1.34 5.36 23.91
CA ASP A 32 2.71 4.96 23.60
C ASP A 32 3.47 4.73 24.91
N THR A 33 3.70 3.48 25.28
CA THR A 33 4.37 3.13 26.53
C THR A 33 5.88 3.41 26.49
N GLY A 34 6.40 4.02 25.44
CA GLY A 34 7.80 4.43 25.30
C GLY A 34 8.82 3.28 25.43
N LYS A 35 8.36 2.04 25.35
CA LYS A 35 9.22 0.87 25.46
C LYS A 35 9.73 0.48 24.09
N GLU A 36 11.03 0.64 23.87
CA GLU A 36 11.65 0.12 22.65
C GLU A 36 11.48 -1.41 22.56
N PRO A 37 11.13 -1.96 21.37
CA PRO A 37 11.00 -3.39 21.18
C PRO A 37 12.32 -4.10 21.44
N GLN A 38 12.23 -5.25 22.10
CA GLN A 38 13.39 -6.08 22.45
C GLN A 38 13.51 -7.32 21.56
N THR A 39 12.42 -7.69 20.87
CA THR A 39 12.36 -8.84 19.97
C THR A 39 11.89 -8.42 18.58
N ALA A 40 12.17 -9.24 17.57
CA ALA A 40 11.69 -8.99 16.20
C ALA A 40 10.16 -9.04 16.11
N GLU A 41 9.49 -9.86 16.93
CA GLU A 41 8.03 -9.94 17.00
C GLU A 41 7.41 -8.65 17.59
N GLU A 42 7.98 -8.12 18.67
CA GLU A 42 7.57 -6.83 19.24
C GLU A 42 7.82 -5.68 18.25
N ALA A 43 8.93 -5.76 17.51
CA ALA A 43 9.27 -4.77 16.49
C ALA A 43 8.32 -4.81 15.29
N ALA A 44 7.93 -6.01 14.83
CA ALA A 44 6.94 -6.17 13.77
C ALA A 44 5.58 -5.62 14.18
N ALA A 45 5.11 -5.93 15.39
CA ALA A 45 3.84 -5.41 15.90
C ALA A 45 3.84 -3.86 16.01
N LEU A 46 4.96 -3.26 16.44
CA LEU A 46 5.10 -1.80 16.49
C LEU A 46 5.17 -1.20 15.08
N TYR A 47 5.83 -1.90 14.15
CA TYR A 47 5.92 -1.48 12.75
C TYR A 47 4.53 -1.43 12.12
N ASP A 48 3.73 -2.49 12.27
CA ASP A 48 2.35 -2.54 11.78
C ASP A 48 1.47 -1.44 12.41
N GLU A 49 1.64 -1.16 13.71
CA GLU A 49 0.92 -0.09 14.38
C GLU A 49 1.29 1.30 13.83
N LEU A 50 2.57 1.57 13.59
CA LEU A 50 3.05 2.82 13.03
C LEU A 50 2.53 3.02 11.59
N MET A 51 2.55 1.99 10.78
CA MET A 51 1.99 2.01 9.42
C MET A 51 0.48 2.28 9.44
N ALA A 52 -0.25 1.66 10.38
CA ALA A 52 -1.69 1.91 10.54
C ALA A 52 -1.98 3.37 10.99
N GLN A 53 -1.13 3.95 11.84
CA GLN A 53 -1.25 5.35 12.25
C GLN A 53 -1.03 6.30 11.06
N GLU A 54 -0.02 6.05 10.23
CA GLU A 54 0.26 6.86 9.04
C GLU A 54 -0.92 6.81 8.06
N ASN A 55 -1.43 5.63 7.76
CA ASN A 55 -2.61 5.46 6.91
C ASN A 55 -3.84 6.20 7.46
N ALA A 56 -4.06 6.17 8.78
CA ALA A 56 -5.15 6.90 9.42
C ALA A 56 -5.02 8.42 9.26
N ILE A 57 -3.81 8.98 9.40
CA ILE A 57 -3.53 10.41 9.19
C ILE A 57 -3.90 10.84 7.77
N GLN A 58 -3.56 10.04 6.78
CA GLN A 58 -3.89 10.32 5.38
C GLN A 58 -5.40 10.18 5.10
N ALA A 59 -6.06 9.18 5.70
CA ALA A 59 -7.49 8.95 5.53
C ALA A 59 -8.37 10.04 6.17
N GLU A 60 -7.95 10.62 7.30
CA GLU A 60 -8.72 11.68 7.99
C GLU A 60 -8.89 12.97 7.18
N ASN A 61 -8.01 13.25 6.22
CA ASN A 61 -7.97 14.51 5.48
C ASN A 61 -7.81 14.30 3.96
N THR A 62 -8.44 13.27 3.41
CA THR A 62 -8.28 12.83 2.01
C THR A 62 -8.42 13.97 1.01
N GLU A 63 -9.49 14.78 1.10
CA GLU A 63 -9.71 15.92 0.17
C GLU A 63 -8.58 16.95 0.22
N LEU A 64 -7.96 17.14 1.38
CA LEU A 64 -6.88 18.10 1.55
C LEU A 64 -5.56 17.57 0.99
N TRP A 65 -5.30 16.26 1.17
CA TRP A 65 -4.16 15.57 0.54
C TRP A 65 -4.30 15.53 -0.98
N GLU A 66 -5.47 15.22 -1.50
CA GLU A 66 -5.77 15.29 -2.94
C GLU A 66 -5.48 16.67 -3.52
N LYS A 67 -5.95 17.73 -2.86
CA LYS A 67 -5.68 19.12 -3.25
C LYS A 67 -4.17 19.41 -3.28
N LEU A 68 -3.40 18.89 -2.31
CA LEU A 68 -1.95 19.03 -2.26
C LEU A 68 -1.30 18.35 -3.47
N PHE A 69 -1.61 17.08 -3.73
CA PHE A 69 -1.00 16.32 -4.82
C PHE A 69 -1.40 16.82 -6.21
N LEU A 70 -2.62 17.34 -6.37
CA LEU A 70 -3.05 18.00 -7.61
C LEU A 70 -2.33 19.32 -7.86
N SER A 71 -1.89 20.01 -6.80
CA SER A 71 -1.19 21.28 -6.88
C SER A 71 0.33 21.13 -7.00
N ALA A 72 0.87 19.94 -6.70
CA ALA A 72 2.29 19.65 -6.83
C ALA A 72 2.72 19.65 -8.29
N ASP A 73 3.75 20.42 -8.62
CA ASP A 73 4.31 20.48 -9.98
C ASP A 73 4.96 19.13 -10.33
N LYS A 74 4.77 18.67 -11.57
CA LYS A 74 5.26 17.36 -12.08
C LYS A 74 6.79 17.17 -11.96
N GLY A 75 7.53 18.23 -11.63
CA GLY A 75 8.97 18.19 -11.37
C GLY A 75 9.37 17.91 -9.93
N MET A 76 8.41 17.83 -9.00
CA MET A 76 8.66 17.60 -7.56
C MET A 76 8.63 16.11 -7.14
N ALA A 77 8.24 15.22 -8.02
CA ALA A 77 8.02 13.80 -7.73
C ALA A 77 9.31 12.95 -7.69
N THR A 78 10.48 13.54 -7.59
CA THR A 78 11.70 12.78 -7.35
C THR A 78 12.08 12.91 -5.88
N THR A 79 11.82 11.86 -5.08
CA THR A 79 12.54 11.66 -3.83
C THR A 79 14.04 11.64 -4.15
N GLU A 80 14.72 12.77 -3.99
CA GLU A 80 16.17 12.76 -4.00
C GLU A 80 16.61 11.79 -2.90
N ASN A 81 17.50 10.87 -3.25
CA ASN A 81 18.05 9.84 -2.36
C ASN A 81 18.31 10.38 -0.95
N GLY A 82 17.58 9.88 0.05
CA GLY A 82 17.82 10.12 1.45
C GLY A 82 16.76 10.93 2.22
N LYS A 83 15.68 11.33 1.59
CA LYS A 83 14.55 11.95 2.30
C LYS A 83 13.46 10.93 2.56
N ASN A 84 12.93 10.86 3.80
CA ASN A 84 11.77 10.05 4.08
C ASN A 84 10.49 10.69 3.49
N TYR A 85 9.41 9.92 3.42
CA TYR A 85 8.15 10.35 2.81
C TYR A 85 7.58 11.61 3.48
N GLY A 86 7.68 11.74 4.81
CA GLY A 86 7.23 12.93 5.55
C GLY A 86 8.03 14.19 5.18
N GLU A 87 9.34 14.08 4.92
CA GLU A 87 10.15 15.19 4.42
C GLU A 87 9.75 15.61 2.99
N PHE A 88 9.42 14.63 2.17
CA PHE A 88 8.84 14.89 0.85
C PHE A 88 7.52 15.66 0.96
N LEU A 89 6.58 15.20 1.81
CA LEU A 89 5.32 15.89 2.04
C LEU A 89 5.54 17.34 2.52
N LEU A 90 6.40 17.56 3.50
CA LEU A 90 6.70 18.90 4.02
C LEU A 90 7.25 19.82 2.93
N SER A 91 8.13 19.33 2.07
CA SER A 91 8.66 20.11 0.96
C SER A 91 7.61 20.45 -0.09
N THR A 92 6.69 19.52 -0.36
CA THR A 92 5.57 19.71 -1.29
C THR A 92 4.56 20.73 -0.77
N ILE A 93 4.23 20.66 0.54
CA ILE A 93 3.33 21.61 1.21
C ILE A 93 3.90 23.03 1.16
N GLU A 94 5.20 23.20 1.44
CA GLU A 94 5.84 24.51 1.39
C GLU A 94 5.82 25.10 -0.03
N ALA A 95 6.06 24.28 -1.03
CA ALA A 95 6.04 24.72 -2.42
C ALA A 95 4.64 25.07 -2.94
N ALA A 96 3.61 24.40 -2.42
CA ALA A 96 2.21 24.63 -2.78
C ALA A 96 1.48 25.63 -1.87
N LYS A 97 2.17 26.28 -0.94
CA LYS A 97 1.61 27.11 0.11
C LYS A 97 0.57 28.13 -0.35
N GLU A 98 0.79 28.80 -1.49
CA GLU A 98 -0.11 29.82 -2.06
C GLU A 98 -1.48 29.26 -2.50
N GLN A 99 -1.62 27.94 -2.55
CA GLN A 99 -2.83 27.24 -2.98
C GLN A 99 -3.77 26.88 -1.81
N PHE A 100 -3.31 27.10 -0.58
CA PHE A 100 -4.01 26.75 0.64
C PHE A 100 -4.37 27.99 1.46
N THR A 101 -5.43 27.91 2.23
CA THR A 101 -5.66 28.86 3.32
C THR A 101 -4.63 28.65 4.43
N ASP A 102 -4.43 29.66 5.29
CA ASP A 102 -3.50 29.53 6.41
C ASP A 102 -3.87 28.33 7.31
N GLU A 103 -5.15 28.05 7.51
CA GLU A 103 -5.64 26.94 8.33
C GLU A 103 -5.36 25.58 7.66
N GLU A 104 -5.62 25.45 6.35
CA GLU A 104 -5.31 24.24 5.57
C GLU A 104 -3.80 23.96 5.55
N TYR A 105 -2.99 25.02 5.35
CA TYR A 105 -1.53 24.91 5.31
C TYR A 105 -0.96 24.42 6.65
N GLU A 106 -1.39 25.02 7.77
CA GLU A 106 -0.90 24.61 9.10
C GLU A 106 -1.36 23.18 9.45
N LEU A 107 -2.58 22.78 9.07
CA LEU A 107 -3.07 21.42 9.26
C LEU A 107 -2.24 20.41 8.45
N LEU A 108 -2.01 20.64 7.16
CA LEU A 108 -1.16 19.79 6.32
C LEU A 108 0.25 19.65 6.91
N LYS A 109 0.83 20.76 7.35
CA LYS A 109 2.16 20.77 7.93
C LYS A 109 2.26 20.00 9.25
N GLU A 110 1.23 20.12 10.12
CA GLU A 110 1.11 19.34 11.35
C GLU A 110 1.06 17.85 11.00
N LYS A 111 0.18 17.45 10.09
CA LYS A 111 -0.01 16.05 9.69
C LYS A 111 1.22 15.46 8.97
N ALA A 112 1.85 16.20 8.08
CA ALA A 112 3.10 15.78 7.45
C ALA A 112 4.25 15.64 8.45
N THR A 113 4.25 16.44 9.52
CA THR A 113 5.23 16.30 10.61
C THR A 113 4.96 15.04 11.44
N GLU A 114 3.71 14.70 11.69
CA GLU A 114 3.33 13.44 12.34
C GLU A 114 3.81 12.23 11.49
N ILE A 115 3.54 12.24 10.17
CA ILE A 115 4.03 11.22 9.22
C ILE A 115 5.55 11.13 9.25
N LYS A 116 6.26 12.27 9.19
CA LYS A 116 7.73 12.27 9.27
C LYS A 116 8.24 11.57 10.54
N ASN A 117 7.62 11.83 11.68
CA ASN A 117 8.03 11.22 12.94
C ASN A 117 7.75 9.70 12.94
N ILE A 118 6.67 9.26 12.30
CA ILE A 118 6.38 7.83 12.11
C ILE A 118 7.46 7.20 11.22
N GLU A 119 7.75 7.79 10.09
CA GLU A 119 8.78 7.34 9.14
C GLU A 119 10.18 7.26 9.79
N ASP A 120 10.55 8.25 10.60
CA ASP A 120 11.82 8.21 11.35
C ASP A 120 11.87 7.03 12.33
N ARG A 121 10.73 6.67 12.96
CA ARG A 121 10.62 5.51 13.85
C ARG A 121 10.66 4.20 13.08
N LEU A 122 9.99 4.12 11.92
CA LEU A 122 10.04 2.96 11.03
C LEU A 122 11.47 2.69 10.56
N ALA A 123 12.18 3.71 10.11
CA ALA A 123 13.58 3.60 9.70
C ALA A 123 14.49 3.13 10.85
N ALA A 124 14.29 3.62 12.06
CA ALA A 124 15.03 3.18 13.24
C ALA A 124 14.73 1.71 13.62
N LEU A 125 13.48 1.26 13.42
CA LEU A 125 13.10 -0.14 13.61
C LEU A 125 13.77 -1.04 12.55
N GLU A 126 13.79 -0.65 11.30
CA GLU A 126 14.43 -1.37 10.20
C GLU A 126 15.94 -1.47 10.39
N GLU A 127 16.61 -0.38 10.85
CA GLU A 127 18.03 -0.42 11.18
C GLU A 127 18.34 -1.41 12.32
N LYS A 128 17.48 -1.44 13.35
CA LYS A 128 17.65 -2.31 14.52
C LYS A 128 17.23 -3.75 14.25
N PHE A 129 16.25 -3.97 13.40
CA PHE A 129 15.67 -5.24 13.02
C PHE A 129 15.59 -5.37 11.49
N PRO A 130 16.69 -5.67 10.82
CA PRO A 130 16.75 -5.71 9.34
C PRO A 130 15.76 -6.69 8.69
N SER A 131 15.23 -7.65 9.45
CA SER A 131 14.16 -8.55 9.00
C SER A 131 12.84 -7.85 8.68
N LEU A 132 12.63 -6.60 9.14
CA LEU A 132 11.44 -5.79 8.84
C LEU A 132 11.52 -5.15 7.46
N SER A 133 12.70 -4.78 7.01
CA SER A 133 12.92 -4.13 5.70
C SER A 133 12.96 -5.10 4.52
N GLY A 134 12.71 -6.40 4.72
CA GLY A 134 12.77 -7.41 3.66
C GLY A 134 14.16 -7.64 3.06
N THR A 135 15.21 -7.05 3.60
CA THR A 135 16.59 -7.36 3.21
C THR A 135 17.00 -8.72 3.82
N PRO A 136 17.45 -9.69 3.00
CA PRO A 136 17.91 -10.97 3.55
C PRO A 136 19.09 -10.75 4.49
N ALA A 137 19.01 -11.26 5.73
CA ALA A 137 20.19 -11.41 6.54
C ALA A 137 21.18 -12.33 5.80
N GLU A 138 22.46 -12.01 5.80
CA GLU A 138 23.53 -12.72 5.05
C GLU A 138 23.69 -14.21 5.41
N ASP A 139 22.82 -14.78 6.26
CA ASP A 139 22.89 -16.18 6.68
C ASP A 139 21.81 -17.13 6.11
N GLY A 140 20.95 -16.65 5.22
CA GLY A 140 20.03 -17.52 4.47
C GLY A 140 18.89 -18.16 5.29
N SER A 141 18.58 -17.64 6.49
CA SER A 141 17.48 -18.16 7.32
C SER A 141 16.38 -17.14 7.46
N MET A 142 15.33 -17.28 6.67
CA MET A 142 14.07 -16.53 6.85
C MET A 142 13.26 -17.19 7.97
N SER A 143 13.19 -16.53 9.13
CA SER A 143 12.22 -16.88 10.16
C SER A 143 10.95 -16.04 9.94
N VAL A 144 9.94 -16.65 9.35
CA VAL A 144 8.57 -16.12 9.38
C VAL A 144 7.97 -16.30 10.77
N PRO A 145 7.26 -15.32 11.36
CA PRO A 145 6.60 -15.49 12.65
C PRO A 145 5.52 -16.56 12.54
N ALA A 146 5.64 -17.61 13.38
CA ALA A 146 4.62 -18.65 13.49
C ALA A 146 3.41 -18.10 14.25
N GLY A 147 2.33 -17.84 13.53
CA GLY A 147 1.08 -17.37 14.17
C GLY A 147 -0.08 -17.19 13.21
N SER A 148 -0.26 -18.07 12.25
CA SER A 148 -1.57 -18.23 11.60
C SER A 148 -1.70 -19.68 11.16
N ASP A 149 -2.70 -20.36 11.74
CA ASP A 149 -3.07 -21.73 11.42
C ASP A 149 -3.64 -21.76 9.99
N MET A 150 -2.75 -21.91 9.02
CA MET A 150 -3.11 -22.23 7.64
C MET A 150 -3.00 -23.73 7.44
N THR A 151 -4.17 -24.37 7.37
CA THR A 151 -4.26 -25.75 6.88
C THR A 151 -3.67 -25.83 5.48
N THR A 152 -2.48 -26.37 5.41
CA THR A 152 -1.67 -26.60 4.21
C THR A 152 -2.38 -27.58 3.28
N PRO A 153 -2.54 -27.30 1.98
CA PRO A 153 -2.71 -28.33 0.97
C PRO A 153 -1.42 -29.16 0.85
N PRO A 154 -1.49 -30.41 0.35
CA PRO A 154 -0.35 -31.30 0.38
C PRO A 154 0.84 -30.74 -0.41
N ASP A 155 1.99 -30.73 0.25
CA ASP A 155 3.30 -30.34 -0.18
C ASP A 155 3.73 -31.11 -1.46
N ASP A 156 3.91 -30.36 -2.57
CA ASP A 156 4.55 -30.88 -3.80
C ASP A 156 6.08 -30.64 -3.82
N GLY A 157 6.67 -30.24 -2.70
CA GLY A 157 8.11 -30.05 -2.56
C GLY A 157 8.65 -28.69 -3.08
N SER A 158 7.77 -27.76 -3.46
CA SER A 158 8.14 -26.42 -3.89
C SER A 158 7.96 -25.43 -2.71
N THR A 159 9.02 -24.74 -2.29
CA THR A 159 8.98 -23.65 -1.30
C THR A 159 8.50 -22.32 -1.91
N ALA A 160 7.87 -22.34 -3.09
CA ALA A 160 7.42 -21.14 -3.77
C ALA A 160 6.18 -20.55 -3.09
N GLN A 161 6.25 -19.27 -2.74
CA GLN A 161 5.12 -18.53 -2.18
C GLN A 161 4.00 -18.42 -3.22
N LYS A 162 2.79 -18.79 -2.85
CA LYS A 162 1.60 -18.64 -3.71
C LYS A 162 1.08 -17.21 -3.67
N PHE A 163 0.69 -16.68 -4.83
CA PHE A 163 -0.14 -15.51 -4.87
C PHE A 163 -1.55 -15.89 -4.33
N PRO A 164 -2.15 -15.08 -3.44
CA PRO A 164 -3.45 -15.43 -2.86
C PRO A 164 -4.53 -15.62 -3.91
N ALA A 165 -5.32 -16.66 -3.73
CA ALA A 165 -6.43 -16.95 -4.64
C ALA A 165 -7.54 -15.90 -4.49
N PHE A 166 -8.15 -15.52 -5.63
CA PHE A 166 -9.32 -14.64 -5.64
C PHE A 166 -10.31 -15.03 -6.74
N THR A 167 -11.57 -14.73 -6.48
CA THR A 167 -12.61 -14.56 -7.47
C THR A 167 -13.08 -13.12 -7.39
N GLY A 168 -13.29 -12.51 -8.53
CA GLY A 168 -13.65 -11.10 -8.60
C GLY A 168 -14.21 -10.73 -9.96
N LYS A 169 -14.08 -9.47 -10.31
CA LYS A 169 -14.51 -8.96 -11.62
C LYS A 169 -13.45 -8.01 -12.19
N ASP A 170 -13.48 -7.86 -13.51
CA ASP A 170 -12.80 -6.74 -14.13
C ASP A 170 -13.65 -5.45 -14.00
N LEU A 171 -13.08 -4.31 -14.38
CA LEU A 171 -13.78 -3.03 -14.28
C LEU A 171 -15.01 -2.94 -15.24
N ASP A 172 -15.15 -3.85 -16.19
CA ASP A 172 -16.32 -3.95 -17.06
C ASP A 172 -17.41 -4.90 -16.52
N GLY A 173 -17.14 -5.55 -15.36
CA GLY A 173 -18.07 -6.43 -14.66
C GLY A 173 -18.00 -7.89 -15.07
N ASN A 174 -17.03 -8.29 -15.91
CA ASN A 174 -16.81 -9.68 -16.26
C ASN A 174 -16.17 -10.43 -15.10
N ASP A 175 -16.59 -11.68 -14.89
CA ASP A 175 -16.06 -12.52 -13.82
C ASP A 175 -14.59 -12.89 -14.09
N VAL A 176 -13.75 -12.82 -13.06
CA VAL A 176 -12.33 -13.18 -13.09
C VAL A 176 -12.06 -14.16 -11.95
N ASP A 177 -11.37 -15.25 -12.28
CA ASP A 177 -10.88 -16.25 -11.33
C ASP A 177 -9.37 -16.37 -11.46
N SER A 178 -8.65 -16.19 -10.34
CA SER A 178 -7.18 -16.20 -10.32
C SER A 178 -6.57 -17.51 -10.81
N SER A 179 -7.22 -18.64 -10.55
CA SER A 179 -6.69 -19.94 -10.98
C SER A 179 -6.72 -20.09 -12.51
N THR A 180 -7.80 -19.63 -13.14
CA THR A 180 -7.92 -19.61 -14.60
C THR A 180 -7.00 -18.55 -15.21
N LEU A 181 -6.90 -17.38 -14.57
CA LEU A 181 -6.03 -16.29 -15.01
C LEU A 181 -4.57 -16.72 -15.04
N PHE A 182 -4.06 -17.28 -13.95
CA PHE A 182 -2.65 -17.71 -13.89
C PHE A 182 -2.39 -18.93 -14.78
N SER A 183 -3.23 -19.95 -14.73
CA SER A 183 -3.03 -21.16 -15.54
C SER A 183 -3.14 -20.90 -17.05
N GLY A 184 -3.86 -19.87 -17.45
CA GLY A 184 -3.99 -19.43 -18.84
C GLY A 184 -2.77 -18.71 -19.40
N ASN A 185 -1.84 -18.26 -18.56
CA ASN A 185 -0.70 -17.45 -18.96
C ASN A 185 0.63 -18.09 -18.51
N ALA A 186 1.66 -18.02 -19.35
CA ALA A 186 3.02 -18.46 -19.01
C ALA A 186 3.59 -17.63 -17.82
N VAL A 187 3.23 -16.35 -17.77
CA VAL A 187 3.55 -15.39 -16.72
C VAL A 187 2.43 -14.37 -16.62
N THR A 188 2.10 -13.97 -15.39
CA THR A 188 1.18 -12.85 -15.13
C THR A 188 1.89 -11.82 -14.27
N VAL A 189 1.95 -10.59 -14.74
CA VAL A 189 2.40 -9.44 -13.94
C VAL A 189 1.18 -8.83 -13.25
N VAL A 190 1.26 -8.62 -11.94
CA VAL A 190 0.19 -8.04 -11.11
C VAL A 190 0.68 -6.73 -10.52
N ASN A 191 0.14 -5.62 -10.99
CA ASN A 191 0.49 -4.27 -10.55
C ASN A 191 -0.58 -3.72 -9.61
N PHE A 192 -0.19 -3.30 -8.42
CA PHE A 192 -1.05 -2.65 -7.43
C PHE A 192 -0.87 -1.14 -7.49
N TRP A 193 -2.00 -0.43 -7.62
CA TRP A 193 -2.01 1.01 -7.82
C TRP A 193 -3.28 1.66 -7.24
N PHE A 194 -3.35 2.98 -7.24
CA PHE A 194 -4.58 3.73 -6.98
C PHE A 194 -4.60 5.06 -7.76
N THR A 195 -5.79 5.65 -7.94
CA THR A 195 -6.03 6.74 -8.89
C THR A 195 -5.30 8.04 -8.55
N THR A 196 -5.05 8.31 -7.30
CA THR A 196 -4.34 9.51 -6.83
C THR A 196 -2.83 9.31 -6.63
N CYS A 197 -2.32 8.10 -6.86
CA CYS A 197 -0.89 7.80 -6.81
C CYS A 197 -0.18 8.29 -8.08
N ASN A 198 0.47 9.43 -8.04
CA ASN A 198 1.15 10.02 -9.19
C ASN A 198 2.17 9.10 -9.86
N PRO A 199 3.10 8.43 -9.14
CA PRO A 199 4.03 7.50 -9.78
C PRO A 199 3.31 6.29 -10.40
N CYS A 200 2.24 5.78 -9.75
CA CYS A 200 1.46 4.70 -10.32
C CYS A 200 0.78 5.11 -11.65
N VAL A 201 0.13 6.27 -11.65
CA VAL A 201 -0.53 6.82 -12.84
C VAL A 201 0.50 7.16 -13.92
N GLY A 202 1.72 7.51 -13.52
CA GLY A 202 2.84 7.79 -14.43
C GLY A 202 3.26 6.59 -15.26
N GLU A 203 3.24 5.38 -14.70
CA GLU A 203 3.74 4.16 -15.34
C GLU A 203 2.68 3.39 -16.17
N LEU A 204 1.38 3.77 -16.12
CA LEU A 204 0.30 3.01 -16.77
C LEU A 204 0.52 2.80 -18.27
N GLY A 205 1.12 3.76 -18.95
CA GLY A 205 1.43 3.66 -20.38
C GLY A 205 2.52 2.62 -20.68
N GLU A 206 3.58 2.58 -19.87
CA GLU A 206 4.64 1.57 -19.97
C GLU A 206 4.13 0.18 -19.60
N LEU A 207 3.26 0.08 -18.60
CA LEU A 207 2.61 -1.19 -18.24
C LEU A 207 1.72 -1.71 -19.38
N ASP A 208 1.03 -0.83 -20.12
CA ASP A 208 0.25 -1.23 -21.30
C ASP A 208 1.14 -1.72 -22.44
N ALA A 209 2.29 -1.08 -22.65
CA ALA A 209 3.28 -1.55 -23.61
C ALA A 209 3.84 -2.93 -23.21
N LEU A 210 4.20 -3.09 -21.94
CA LEU A 210 4.66 -4.37 -21.39
C LEU A 210 3.59 -5.46 -21.52
N ASN A 211 2.31 -5.17 -21.28
CA ASN A 211 1.22 -6.13 -21.47
C ASN A 211 1.15 -6.66 -22.92
N LYS A 212 1.34 -5.77 -23.89
CA LYS A 212 1.36 -6.16 -25.32
C LYS A 212 2.56 -7.08 -25.63
N GLU A 213 3.73 -6.79 -25.09
CA GLU A 213 4.91 -7.64 -25.22
C GLU A 213 4.72 -9.00 -24.55
N LEU A 214 4.11 -9.03 -23.37
CA LEU A 214 3.80 -10.27 -22.65
C LEU A 214 2.82 -11.14 -23.42
N ALA A 215 1.79 -10.54 -24.03
CA ALA A 215 0.81 -11.26 -24.83
C ALA A 215 1.45 -12.03 -26.01
N GLU A 216 2.50 -11.46 -26.65
CA GLU A 216 3.26 -12.14 -27.70
C GLU A 216 4.03 -13.37 -27.17
N LYS A 217 4.32 -13.39 -25.86
CA LYS A 217 5.04 -14.48 -25.16
C LYS A 217 4.09 -15.42 -24.39
N GLY A 218 2.77 -15.27 -24.56
CA GLY A 218 1.75 -16.05 -23.85
C GLY A 218 1.58 -15.66 -22.40
N GLY A 219 1.95 -14.45 -22.03
CA GLY A 219 1.75 -13.85 -20.69
C GLY A 219 0.70 -12.75 -20.70
N ALA A 220 0.44 -12.18 -19.54
CA ALA A 220 -0.49 -11.07 -19.35
C ALA A 220 -0.01 -10.13 -18.22
N LEU A 221 -0.59 -8.92 -18.19
CA LEU A 221 -0.49 -8.00 -17.09
C LEU A 221 -1.89 -7.65 -16.62
N ILE A 222 -2.10 -7.62 -15.31
CA ILE A 222 -3.32 -7.12 -14.67
C ILE A 222 -2.99 -6.00 -13.69
N GLY A 223 -3.91 -5.05 -13.56
CA GLY A 223 -3.90 -4.04 -12.51
C GLY A 223 -4.88 -4.39 -11.40
N VAL A 224 -4.53 -4.05 -10.18
CA VAL A 224 -5.44 -4.02 -9.02
C VAL A 224 -5.43 -2.61 -8.48
N ASN A 225 -6.50 -1.85 -8.76
CA ASN A 225 -6.68 -0.55 -8.11
C ASN A 225 -7.27 -0.77 -6.72
N THR A 226 -6.55 -0.35 -5.68
CA THR A 226 -6.96 -0.63 -4.30
C THR A 226 -8.23 0.09 -3.87
N PHE A 227 -8.61 1.17 -4.54
CA PHE A 227 -9.87 1.88 -4.27
C PHE A 227 -11.08 1.18 -4.88
N THR A 228 -10.89 0.31 -5.88
CA THR A 228 -11.99 -0.43 -6.52
C THR A 228 -12.35 -1.73 -5.81
N LEU A 229 -11.65 -2.10 -4.74
CA LEU A 229 -11.99 -3.29 -3.95
C LEU A 229 -13.46 -3.24 -3.50
N ASP A 230 -14.06 -4.39 -3.31
CA ASP A 230 -15.50 -4.54 -3.01
C ASP A 230 -16.45 -4.01 -4.10
N GLY A 231 -15.93 -3.53 -5.21
CA GLY A 231 -16.73 -3.07 -6.36
C GLY A 231 -17.31 -1.67 -6.17
N ASP A 232 -16.58 -0.75 -5.54
CA ASP A 232 -17.00 0.65 -5.44
C ASP A 232 -17.19 1.26 -6.83
N GLU A 233 -18.43 1.59 -7.18
CA GLU A 233 -18.80 2.07 -8.52
C GLU A 233 -18.16 3.43 -8.85
N SER A 234 -17.98 4.30 -7.87
CA SER A 234 -17.35 5.61 -8.06
C SER A 234 -15.87 5.46 -8.35
N ALA A 235 -15.17 4.66 -7.55
CA ALA A 235 -13.75 4.37 -7.73
C ALA A 235 -13.49 3.61 -9.05
N ILE A 236 -14.38 2.71 -9.45
CA ILE A 236 -14.31 2.01 -10.74
C ILE A 236 -14.44 3.02 -11.89
N ALA A 237 -15.39 3.94 -11.82
CA ALA A 237 -15.56 4.96 -12.86
C ALA A 237 -14.33 5.87 -12.97
N GLU A 238 -13.75 6.28 -11.85
CA GLU A 238 -12.54 7.09 -11.79
C GLU A 238 -11.32 6.33 -12.32
N ALA A 239 -11.12 5.08 -11.91
CA ALA A 239 -10.05 4.22 -12.41
C ALA A 239 -10.11 4.05 -13.94
N LYS A 240 -11.30 3.81 -14.50
CA LYS A 240 -11.52 3.72 -15.95
C LYS A 240 -11.18 5.02 -16.68
N ASP A 241 -11.52 6.16 -16.10
CA ASP A 241 -11.21 7.47 -16.66
C ASP A 241 -9.70 7.75 -16.68
N VAL A 242 -8.99 7.41 -15.61
CA VAL A 242 -7.54 7.52 -15.52
C VAL A 242 -6.86 6.59 -16.53
N LEU A 243 -7.25 5.31 -16.59
CA LEU A 243 -6.72 4.35 -17.57
C LEU A 243 -6.92 4.83 -19.00
N ALA A 244 -8.12 5.32 -19.33
CA ALA A 244 -8.42 5.85 -20.67
C ALA A 244 -7.56 7.06 -21.02
N LYS A 245 -7.37 8.00 -20.08
CA LYS A 245 -6.49 9.19 -20.26
C LYS A 245 -5.02 8.80 -20.49
N LYS A 246 -4.58 7.68 -19.91
CA LYS A 246 -3.22 7.16 -20.06
C LYS A 246 -3.06 6.21 -21.24
N GLY A 247 -4.13 5.88 -21.93
CA GLY A 247 -4.14 4.93 -23.03
C GLY A 247 -3.87 3.49 -22.60
N ALA A 248 -4.07 3.19 -21.33
CA ALA A 248 -3.88 1.86 -20.77
C ALA A 248 -5.13 1.00 -21.02
N THR A 249 -4.93 -0.18 -21.62
CA THR A 249 -6.00 -1.07 -22.06
C THR A 249 -5.92 -2.46 -21.43
N TYR A 250 -4.89 -2.73 -20.62
CA TYR A 250 -4.74 -4.00 -19.94
C TYR A 250 -5.81 -4.18 -18.85
N GLN A 251 -6.14 -5.43 -18.55
CA GLN A 251 -7.20 -5.77 -17.63
C GLN A 251 -6.88 -5.26 -16.22
N ASN A 252 -7.85 -4.57 -15.62
CA ASN A 252 -7.82 -4.23 -14.20
C ASN A 252 -8.93 -5.00 -13.49
N VAL A 253 -8.63 -5.55 -12.32
CA VAL A 253 -9.52 -6.43 -11.57
C VAL A 253 -9.76 -5.92 -10.16
N TYR A 254 -10.91 -6.26 -9.58
CA TYR A 254 -11.22 -6.06 -8.19
C TYR A 254 -11.84 -7.31 -7.57
N PHE A 255 -11.71 -7.44 -6.26
CA PHE A 255 -12.21 -8.55 -5.47
C PHE A 255 -12.58 -8.07 -4.07
N ALA A 256 -13.13 -8.97 -3.23
CA ALA A 256 -13.53 -8.66 -1.86
C ALA A 256 -12.29 -8.32 -0.99
N SER A 257 -12.38 -7.23 -0.24
CA SER A 257 -11.29 -6.74 0.64
C SER A 257 -11.07 -7.66 1.86
N ASP A 258 -12.09 -8.40 2.29
CA ASP A 258 -12.03 -9.34 3.42
C ASP A 258 -11.51 -10.74 3.04
N GLY A 259 -11.32 -11.01 1.73
CA GLY A 259 -10.74 -12.24 1.20
C GLY A 259 -9.23 -12.33 1.42
N GLU A 260 -8.64 -13.47 1.04
CA GLU A 260 -7.18 -13.66 1.15
C GLU A 260 -6.39 -12.65 0.31
N ALA A 261 -6.80 -12.43 -0.94
CA ALA A 261 -6.18 -11.44 -1.81
C ALA A 261 -6.43 -10.01 -1.34
N GLY A 262 -7.60 -9.71 -0.74
CA GLY A 262 -7.88 -8.42 -0.14
C GLY A 262 -6.97 -8.12 1.06
N LYS A 263 -6.78 -9.09 1.95
CA LYS A 263 -5.84 -8.98 3.08
C LYS A 263 -4.39 -8.84 2.61
N PHE A 264 -4.02 -9.57 1.56
CA PHE A 264 -2.71 -9.42 0.93
C PHE A 264 -2.53 -8.01 0.36
N THR A 265 -3.54 -7.47 -0.34
CA THR A 265 -3.53 -6.09 -0.84
C THR A 265 -3.38 -5.09 0.31
N ALA A 266 -4.06 -5.29 1.43
CA ALA A 266 -3.94 -4.45 2.62
C ALA A 266 -2.56 -4.51 3.30
N SER A 267 -1.76 -5.54 3.04
CA SER A 267 -0.38 -5.65 3.53
C SER A 267 0.65 -4.93 2.65
N ILE A 268 0.24 -4.40 1.49
CA ILE A 268 1.13 -3.63 0.60
C ILE A 268 1.27 -2.22 1.17
N PHE A 269 2.46 -1.88 1.62
CA PHE A 269 2.77 -0.64 2.33
C PHE A 269 3.26 0.49 1.43
N ALA A 270 3.62 0.21 0.17
CA ALA A 270 4.13 1.22 -0.77
C ALA A 270 3.54 1.01 -2.17
N TYR A 271 3.34 2.10 -2.91
CA TYR A 271 2.76 2.08 -4.24
C TYR A 271 3.57 2.91 -5.24
N PRO A 272 3.66 2.45 -6.50
CA PRO A 272 3.17 1.16 -7.00
C PRO A 272 4.00 -0.01 -6.48
N THR A 273 3.37 -1.19 -6.38
CA THR A 273 4.07 -2.45 -6.14
C THR A 273 3.64 -3.48 -7.18
N THR A 274 4.61 -4.17 -7.74
CA THR A 274 4.40 -5.12 -8.84
C THR A 274 4.93 -6.50 -8.47
N TYR A 275 4.11 -7.54 -8.71
CA TYR A 275 4.48 -8.94 -8.55
C TYR A 275 4.52 -9.66 -9.89
N VAL A 276 5.40 -10.64 -10.01
CA VAL A 276 5.42 -11.59 -11.13
C VAL A 276 4.92 -12.93 -10.63
N VAL A 277 3.97 -13.52 -11.34
CA VAL A 277 3.33 -14.79 -10.97
C VAL A 277 3.46 -15.77 -12.12
N ASP A 278 3.89 -17.02 -11.83
CA ASP A 278 4.01 -18.08 -12.83
C ASP A 278 2.65 -18.74 -13.13
N ARG A 279 2.62 -19.63 -14.12
CA ARG A 279 1.42 -20.39 -14.51
C ARG A 279 0.78 -21.18 -13.37
N ASN A 280 1.55 -21.57 -12.38
CA ASN A 280 1.08 -22.32 -11.23
C ASN A 280 0.58 -21.43 -10.09
N GLY A 281 0.57 -20.10 -10.27
CA GLY A 281 0.21 -19.12 -9.25
C GLY A 281 1.30 -18.89 -8.20
N ASN A 282 2.56 -19.24 -8.49
CA ASN A 282 3.67 -18.94 -7.56
C ASN A 282 4.21 -17.55 -7.85
N ILE A 283 4.52 -16.80 -6.80
CA ILE A 283 5.25 -15.55 -6.89
C ILE A 283 6.70 -15.84 -7.29
N VAL A 284 7.20 -15.13 -8.28
CA VAL A 284 8.55 -15.29 -8.84
C VAL A 284 9.42 -14.10 -8.43
N GLY A 285 10.32 -14.32 -7.50
CA GLY A 285 11.17 -13.26 -6.95
C GLY A 285 10.47 -12.40 -5.91
N ASP A 286 11.11 -11.29 -5.55
CA ASP A 286 10.61 -10.35 -4.55
C ASP A 286 9.65 -9.33 -5.18
N PRO A 287 8.75 -8.69 -4.39
CA PRO A 287 7.92 -7.60 -4.90
C PRO A 287 8.79 -6.44 -5.42
N ILE A 288 8.41 -5.89 -6.57
CA ILE A 288 9.06 -4.70 -7.13
C ILE A 288 8.32 -3.49 -6.60
N VAL A 289 8.95 -2.80 -5.67
CA VAL A 289 8.41 -1.59 -5.04
C VAL A 289 8.93 -0.35 -5.78
N GLY A 290 8.01 0.55 -6.14
CA GLY A 290 8.29 1.73 -6.94
C GLY A 290 7.96 1.55 -8.43
N ALA A 291 7.93 2.67 -9.15
CA ALA A 291 7.50 2.70 -10.54
C ALA A 291 8.45 1.93 -11.47
N VAL A 292 7.88 1.09 -12.33
CA VAL A 292 8.65 0.31 -13.32
C VAL A 292 9.24 1.15 -14.46
N THR A 293 8.98 2.44 -14.48
CA THR A 293 9.68 3.42 -15.33
C THR A 293 11.09 3.71 -14.82
N GLU A 294 11.39 3.42 -13.57
CA GLU A 294 12.72 3.52 -12.99
C GLU A 294 13.59 2.34 -13.42
N LYS A 295 14.85 2.63 -13.77
CA LYS A 295 15.74 1.65 -14.38
C LYS A 295 15.92 0.37 -13.56
N ASN A 296 16.13 0.50 -12.26
CA ASN A 296 16.38 -0.65 -11.40
C ASN A 296 15.13 -1.55 -11.28
N GLN A 297 13.94 -0.94 -11.16
CA GLN A 297 12.66 -1.63 -11.12
C GLN A 297 12.33 -2.30 -12.44
N ALA A 298 12.59 -1.63 -13.58
CA ALA A 298 12.42 -2.20 -14.90
C ALA A 298 13.33 -3.43 -15.12
N GLU A 299 14.61 -3.34 -14.74
CA GLU A 299 15.58 -4.44 -14.85
C GLU A 299 15.17 -5.61 -13.94
N ALA A 300 14.74 -5.35 -12.70
CA ALA A 300 14.26 -6.38 -11.77
C ALA A 300 13.00 -7.07 -12.29
N LEU A 301 12.03 -6.31 -12.78
CA LEU A 301 10.80 -6.84 -13.36
C LEU A 301 11.10 -7.73 -14.57
N GLN A 302 11.93 -7.27 -15.51
CA GLN A 302 12.30 -8.04 -16.68
C GLN A 302 13.01 -9.35 -16.32
N ALA A 303 13.93 -9.32 -15.34
CA ALA A 303 14.63 -10.53 -14.89
C ALA A 303 13.67 -11.56 -14.28
N GLN A 304 12.66 -11.13 -13.52
CA GLN A 304 11.65 -12.02 -12.95
C GLN A 304 10.71 -12.58 -14.03
N ILE A 305 10.29 -11.77 -15.01
CA ILE A 305 9.52 -12.21 -16.16
C ILE A 305 10.29 -13.28 -16.94
N ASP A 306 11.56 -13.02 -17.25
CA ASP A 306 12.40 -13.96 -17.98
C ASP A 306 12.57 -15.29 -17.22
N LYS A 307 12.70 -15.23 -15.90
CA LYS A 307 12.76 -16.40 -15.02
C LYS A 307 11.47 -17.20 -15.06
N ALA A 308 10.31 -16.55 -14.99
CA ALA A 308 9.01 -17.22 -15.09
C ALA A 308 8.82 -17.90 -16.44
N LEU A 309 9.08 -17.18 -17.54
CA LEU A 309 8.99 -17.70 -18.91
C LEU A 309 9.95 -18.86 -19.15
N ALA A 310 11.18 -18.81 -18.65
CA ALA A 310 12.14 -19.88 -18.78
C ALA A 310 11.75 -21.15 -17.99
N ALA A 311 10.98 -21.01 -16.93
CA ALA A 311 10.49 -22.13 -16.11
C ALA A 311 9.18 -22.71 -16.62
N ASP A 312 8.42 -21.95 -17.47
CA ASP A 312 7.15 -22.40 -18.01
C ASP A 312 7.35 -23.62 -18.96
N ARG A 313 6.54 -24.63 -18.77
CA ARG A 313 6.60 -25.87 -19.55
C ARG A 313 5.31 -26.19 -20.31
N GLY A 314 4.35 -25.22 -20.31
CA GLY A 314 3.06 -25.33 -20.97
C GLY A 314 2.02 -26.11 -20.18
#